data_86238eb15e39e8207247427a46c7d241
#
_entry.id   86238eb15e39e8207247427a46c7d241
#
_cell.length_a   1.000
_cell.length_b   1.000
_cell.length_c   1.000
_cell.angle_alpha   90.00
_cell.angle_beta   90.00
_cell.angle_gamma   90.00
#
_symmetry.space_group_name_H-M   'P 1'
#
loop_
_entity.id
_entity.type
_entity.pdbx_description
1 polymer ?
#
loop_
_entity_poly.entity_id
_entity_poly.type
_entity_poly.pdbx_seq_one_letter_code
_entity_poly.pdbx_strand_id
1 'polypeptide(L)'
;IKNGLVMFNKFTTAGLSFPVQGSAAFNGTSDFIDVATLPLSDFTNFTYSGWAYFNTASYQNIFGFGNTTNSTPVSLIEIQSGARINFFHRDASSQSVGVLSPAVNLNQWYFITATKEGTSHKLYIDGSISNTGSGSVPNPTFNTCSIGALNRVSLTNYFNGNLANVAIWNRALSSDEINSVMWKPVQALSATESNGLQAWYSLDDIASPTASLASMEQLATDK
;
A
#
# COMPACT_ATOMS: atom_id res chain seq x y z
N ILE A 1 -26.03 -8.68 9.36
CA ILE A 1 -24.96 -7.71 9.55
C ILE A 1 -24.71 -7.08 8.19
N LYS A 2 -25.02 -5.79 8.04
CA LYS A 2 -24.80 -5.08 6.77
C LYS A 2 -23.33 -4.82 6.61
N ASN A 3 -22.79 -5.26 5.48
CA ASN A 3 -21.39 -5.19 5.11
C ASN A 3 -20.80 -3.76 5.20
N GLY A 4 -19.65 -3.66 5.79
CA GLY A 4 -18.68 -2.59 5.58
C GLY A 4 -18.84 -1.32 6.39
N LEU A 5 -20.03 -0.91 6.76
CA LEU A 5 -20.26 0.38 7.41
C LEU A 5 -20.05 0.37 8.94
N VAL A 6 -20.07 -0.81 9.53
CA VAL A 6 -19.99 -0.99 10.99
C VAL A 6 -18.55 -0.86 11.49
N MET A 7 -17.57 -0.92 10.61
CA MET A 7 -16.17 -1.00 11.01
C MET A 7 -15.51 0.35 11.32
N PHE A 8 -16.16 1.47 11.02
CA PHE A 8 -15.56 2.80 11.19
C PHE A 8 -16.20 3.67 12.25
N ASN A 9 -17.24 3.20 12.91
CA ASN A 9 -17.65 3.80 14.16
C ASN A 9 -16.84 3.19 15.29
N LYS A 10 -16.25 4.01 16.16
CA LYS A 10 -15.63 3.59 17.42
C LYS A 10 -16.52 2.58 18.15
N PHE A 11 -16.37 1.30 17.83
CA PHE A 11 -16.94 0.26 18.67
C PHE A 11 -15.99 0.01 19.84
N THR A 12 -16.20 0.75 20.90
CA THR A 12 -15.75 0.35 22.23
C THR A 12 -16.67 -0.73 22.76
N THR A 13 -16.61 -1.92 22.19
CA THR A 13 -17.03 -3.14 22.89
C THR A 13 -15.76 -3.89 23.26
N ALA A 14 -15.62 -4.19 24.52
CA ALA A 14 -14.48 -4.88 25.07
C ALA A 14 -14.04 -6.06 24.18
N GLY A 15 -12.88 -5.92 23.52
CA GLY A 15 -12.19 -7.00 22.86
C GLY A 15 -12.02 -6.96 21.35
N LEU A 16 -12.68 -6.05 20.61
CA LEU A 16 -12.49 -5.90 19.15
C LEU A 16 -12.32 -4.42 18.82
N SER A 17 -11.12 -3.90 18.97
CA SER A 17 -10.77 -2.60 18.38
C SER A 17 -10.31 -2.82 16.94
N PHE A 18 -10.91 -2.08 16.00
CA PHE A 18 -10.38 -1.98 14.65
C PHE A 18 -8.94 -1.45 14.73
N PRO A 19 -7.96 -2.05 14.05
CA PRO A 19 -6.54 -1.70 14.21
C PRO A 19 -6.17 -0.32 13.68
N VAL A 20 -7.09 0.37 13.04
CA VAL A 20 -6.91 1.72 12.52
C VAL A 20 -7.51 2.70 13.53
N GLN A 21 -6.67 3.43 14.23
CA GLN A 21 -7.12 4.48 15.17
C GLN A 21 -7.46 5.78 14.45
N GLY A 22 -6.91 5.98 13.25
CA GLY A 22 -7.11 7.11 12.38
C GLY A 22 -6.75 6.80 10.95
N SER A 23 -6.73 7.81 10.10
CA SER A 23 -6.32 7.70 8.70
C SER A 23 -5.83 9.05 8.19
N ALA A 24 -4.93 9.04 7.20
CA ALA A 24 -4.60 10.25 6.44
C ALA A 24 -5.64 10.47 5.33
N ALA A 25 -6.15 11.69 5.24
CA ALA A 25 -7.06 12.11 4.17
C ALA A 25 -6.27 12.81 3.06
N PHE A 26 -6.47 12.40 1.81
CA PHE A 26 -5.80 12.90 0.61
C PHE A 26 -6.83 13.57 -0.32
N ASN A 27 -6.52 14.76 -0.85
CA ASN A 27 -7.44 15.62 -1.60
C ASN A 27 -7.51 15.33 -3.11
N GLY A 28 -6.68 14.44 -3.64
CA GLY A 28 -6.65 14.09 -5.06
C GLY A 28 -5.96 15.11 -5.99
N THR A 29 -5.33 16.13 -5.45
CA THR A 29 -4.73 17.23 -6.24
C THR A 29 -3.30 17.59 -5.85
N SER A 30 -2.97 17.53 -4.56
CA SER A 30 -1.69 18.01 -4.05
C SER A 30 -1.14 17.18 -2.88
N ASP A 31 -1.99 16.42 -2.18
CA ASP A 31 -1.59 15.73 -0.97
C ASP A 31 -0.83 14.45 -1.29
N PHE A 32 0.32 14.29 -0.68
CA PHE A 32 1.15 13.10 -0.73
C PHE A 32 2.15 13.09 0.42
N ILE A 33 2.69 11.91 0.69
CA ILE A 33 3.78 11.71 1.64
C ILE A 33 4.99 11.23 0.85
N ASP A 34 6.11 11.97 0.95
CA ASP A 34 7.40 11.57 0.42
C ASP A 34 8.14 10.77 1.50
N VAL A 35 8.48 9.54 1.20
CA VAL A 35 9.21 8.66 2.11
C VAL A 35 10.70 8.92 1.94
N ALA A 36 11.29 9.66 2.89
CA ALA A 36 12.63 10.18 2.80
C ALA A 36 13.73 9.11 2.64
N THR A 37 13.51 7.92 3.22
CA THR A 37 14.44 6.78 3.08
C THR A 37 13.71 5.64 2.42
N LEU A 38 14.29 5.09 1.34
CA LEU A 38 13.68 3.94 0.66
C LEU A 38 13.61 2.74 1.62
N PRO A 39 12.40 2.25 1.92
CA PRO A 39 12.24 1.13 2.85
C PRO A 39 12.60 -0.22 2.23
N LEU A 40 12.85 -0.27 0.93
CA LEU A 40 13.17 -1.48 0.20
C LEU A 40 14.22 -1.19 -0.86
N SER A 41 15.23 -2.07 -0.98
CA SER A 41 16.30 -1.98 -1.98
C SER A 41 16.36 -3.20 -2.91
N ASP A 42 15.78 -4.33 -2.49
CA ASP A 42 15.65 -5.55 -3.29
C ASP A 42 14.16 -5.84 -3.56
N PHE A 43 13.81 -5.90 -4.83
CA PHE A 43 12.46 -6.12 -5.32
C PHE A 43 12.24 -7.53 -5.87
N THR A 44 13.08 -8.50 -5.45
CA THR A 44 12.91 -9.91 -5.81
C THR A 44 11.72 -10.51 -5.09
N ASN A 45 11.60 -10.27 -3.78
CA ASN A 45 10.49 -10.73 -2.95
C ASN A 45 10.06 -9.58 -2.05
N PHE A 46 8.77 -9.27 -2.01
CA PHE A 46 8.24 -8.22 -1.16
C PHE A 46 6.73 -8.34 -0.94
N THR A 47 6.25 -7.61 0.04
CA THR A 47 4.82 -7.37 0.28
C THR A 47 4.59 -5.89 0.51
N TYR A 48 3.54 -5.35 -0.12
CA TYR A 48 2.94 -4.07 0.21
C TYR A 48 1.55 -4.33 0.77
N SER A 49 1.18 -3.64 1.84
CA SER A 49 -0.19 -3.70 2.36
C SER A 49 -0.65 -2.34 2.88
N GLY A 50 -1.96 -2.16 2.99
CA GLY A 50 -2.56 -0.98 3.58
C GLY A 50 -4.08 -0.96 3.44
N TRP A 51 -4.72 -0.14 4.27
CA TRP A 51 -6.12 0.17 4.17
C TRP A 51 -6.32 1.37 3.26
N ALA A 52 -7.27 1.28 2.34
CA ALA A 52 -7.63 2.36 1.43
C ALA A 52 -9.14 2.54 1.32
N TYR A 53 -9.57 3.79 1.35
CA TYR A 53 -10.95 4.23 1.10
C TYR A 53 -10.96 5.15 -0.11
N PHE A 54 -11.70 4.81 -1.14
CA PHE A 54 -11.69 5.51 -2.42
C PHE A 54 -12.91 6.41 -2.58
N ASN A 55 -12.69 7.71 -2.80
CA ASN A 55 -13.77 8.63 -3.15
C ASN A 55 -14.12 8.61 -4.65
N THR A 56 -13.14 8.31 -5.51
CA THR A 56 -13.29 8.37 -6.96
C THR A 56 -12.62 7.20 -7.67
N ALA A 57 -13.07 6.89 -8.89
CA ALA A 57 -12.57 5.80 -9.75
C ALA A 57 -11.66 6.35 -10.87
N SER A 58 -10.82 7.31 -10.58
CA SER A 58 -9.80 7.81 -11.51
C SER A 58 -8.44 7.14 -11.29
N TYR A 59 -7.51 7.36 -12.20
CA TYR A 59 -6.13 6.90 -12.02
C TYR A 59 -5.48 7.59 -10.81
N GLN A 60 -5.17 6.84 -9.74
CA GLN A 60 -4.62 7.35 -8.50
C GLN A 60 -3.64 6.35 -7.90
N ASN A 61 -2.52 6.84 -7.40
CA ASN A 61 -1.52 6.00 -6.73
C ASN A 61 -1.79 5.94 -5.22
N ILE A 62 -1.89 4.73 -4.70
CA ILE A 62 -2.05 4.50 -3.26
C ILE A 62 -0.68 4.57 -2.59
N PHE A 63 0.25 3.80 -3.11
CA PHE A 63 1.61 3.67 -2.62
C PHE A 63 2.51 3.18 -3.76
N GLY A 64 3.75 3.67 -3.81
CA GLY A 64 4.67 3.17 -4.83
C GLY A 64 6.08 3.72 -4.77
N PHE A 65 6.93 3.00 -5.46
CA PHE A 65 8.31 3.36 -5.77
C PHE A 65 8.40 3.89 -7.20
N GLY A 66 9.24 4.89 -7.40
CA GLY A 66 9.50 5.51 -8.68
C GLY A 66 10.96 5.91 -8.84
N ASN A 67 11.22 6.61 -9.95
CA ASN A 67 12.53 7.16 -10.22
C ASN A 67 12.40 8.54 -10.86
N THR A 68 12.99 9.56 -10.25
CA THR A 68 12.88 10.97 -10.68
C THR A 68 13.69 11.28 -11.93
N THR A 69 14.62 10.43 -12.32
CA THR A 69 15.45 10.59 -13.54
C THR A 69 15.02 9.67 -14.67
N ASN A 70 14.19 8.67 -14.39
CA ASN A 70 13.65 7.72 -15.37
C ASN A 70 12.20 7.38 -15.02
N SER A 71 11.25 7.76 -15.86
CA SER A 71 9.83 7.51 -15.64
C SER A 71 9.39 6.05 -15.86
N THR A 72 10.28 5.20 -16.37
CA THR A 72 9.92 3.82 -16.75
C THR A 72 9.79 2.89 -15.54
N PRO A 73 10.77 2.78 -14.62
CA PRO A 73 10.64 1.84 -13.51
C PRO A 73 9.60 2.33 -12.51
N VAL A 74 8.69 1.44 -12.14
CA VAL A 74 7.70 1.65 -11.07
C VAL A 74 7.37 0.34 -10.37
N SER A 75 7.06 0.41 -9.08
CA SER A 75 6.46 -0.68 -8.31
C SER A 75 5.40 -0.09 -7.40
N LEU A 76 4.13 -0.37 -7.65
CA LEU A 76 3.05 0.38 -7.03
C LEU A 76 1.75 -0.40 -6.85
N ILE A 77 0.91 0.10 -5.96
CA ILE A 77 -0.52 -0.19 -5.90
C ILE A 77 -1.26 1.09 -6.29
N GLU A 78 -2.16 0.97 -7.24
CA GLU A 78 -2.98 2.08 -7.75
C GLU A 78 -4.45 1.68 -7.91
N ILE A 79 -5.36 2.63 -7.97
CA ILE A 79 -6.70 2.43 -8.52
C ILE A 79 -6.75 3.01 -9.91
N GLN A 80 -7.35 2.27 -10.83
CA GLN A 80 -7.52 2.66 -12.24
C GLN A 80 -8.98 3.01 -12.54
N SER A 81 -9.21 3.57 -13.74
CA SER A 81 -10.56 3.81 -14.26
C SER A 81 -11.44 2.55 -14.17
N GLY A 82 -12.70 2.74 -13.76
CA GLY A 82 -13.62 1.63 -13.50
C GLY A 82 -13.44 1.02 -12.11
N ALA A 83 -12.81 1.74 -11.18
CA ALA A 83 -12.60 1.33 -9.78
C ALA A 83 -11.89 -0.02 -9.66
N ARG A 84 -10.83 -0.25 -10.40
CA ARG A 84 -10.07 -1.50 -10.38
C ARG A 84 -8.72 -1.26 -9.71
N ILE A 85 -8.41 -2.05 -8.70
CA ILE A 85 -7.11 -2.00 -8.01
C ILE A 85 -6.11 -2.76 -8.84
N ASN A 86 -4.94 -2.15 -9.05
CA ASN A 86 -3.84 -2.72 -9.83
C ASN A 86 -2.56 -2.76 -8.99
N PHE A 87 -1.97 -3.93 -8.88
CA PHE A 87 -0.58 -4.08 -8.50
C PHE A 87 0.26 -4.09 -9.76
N PHE A 88 1.11 -3.11 -9.95
CA PHE A 88 1.93 -2.96 -11.15
C PHE A 88 3.41 -2.87 -10.77
N HIS A 89 4.21 -3.73 -11.41
CA HIS A 89 5.65 -3.80 -11.24
C HIS A 89 6.33 -3.79 -12.60
N ARG A 90 7.26 -2.86 -12.80
CA ARG A 90 7.95 -2.64 -14.08
C ARG A 90 9.40 -2.20 -13.86
N ASP A 91 10.33 -2.76 -14.61
CA ASP A 91 11.74 -2.38 -14.63
C ASP A 91 12.04 -1.22 -15.58
N ALA A 92 13.34 -0.84 -15.66
CA ALA A 92 13.80 0.23 -16.54
C ALA A 92 13.74 -0.13 -18.03
N SER A 93 13.67 -1.42 -18.38
CA SER A 93 13.57 -1.94 -19.74
C SER A 93 12.14 -2.15 -20.21
N SER A 94 11.15 -1.70 -19.42
CA SER A 94 9.72 -1.85 -19.67
C SER A 94 9.18 -3.29 -19.53
N GLN A 95 9.96 -4.22 -19.01
CA GLN A 95 9.40 -5.52 -18.62
C GLN A 95 8.49 -5.33 -17.41
N SER A 96 7.27 -5.83 -17.50
CA SER A 96 6.26 -5.55 -16.49
C SER A 96 5.29 -6.68 -16.24
N VAL A 97 4.76 -6.71 -15.02
CA VAL A 97 3.60 -7.52 -14.61
C VAL A 97 2.56 -6.59 -13.98
N GLY A 98 1.34 -6.68 -14.48
CA GLY A 98 0.16 -6.03 -13.87
C GLY A 98 -0.80 -7.09 -13.35
N VAL A 99 -1.30 -6.89 -12.14
CA VAL A 99 -2.31 -7.76 -11.52
C VAL A 99 -3.52 -6.91 -11.18
N LEU A 100 -4.56 -7.01 -11.99
CA LEU A 100 -5.72 -6.14 -11.94
C LEU A 100 -6.92 -6.85 -11.29
N SER A 101 -7.53 -6.22 -10.29
CA SER A 101 -8.74 -6.76 -9.63
C SER A 101 -9.98 -6.66 -10.52
N PRO A 102 -11.07 -7.37 -10.19
CA PRO A 102 -12.43 -6.93 -10.55
C PRO A 102 -12.69 -5.51 -10.04
N ALA A 103 -13.75 -4.86 -10.53
CA ALA A 103 -14.16 -3.57 -10.01
C ALA A 103 -14.55 -3.66 -8.52
N VAL A 104 -14.12 -2.69 -7.73
CA VAL A 104 -14.49 -2.52 -6.33
C VAL A 104 -15.50 -1.38 -6.19
N ASN A 105 -16.24 -1.33 -5.09
CA ASN A 105 -17.14 -0.23 -4.81
C ASN A 105 -16.36 0.98 -4.27
N LEU A 106 -16.81 2.18 -4.63
CA LEU A 106 -16.32 3.41 -4.00
C LEU A 106 -16.96 3.61 -2.62
N ASN A 107 -16.39 4.52 -1.85
CA ASN A 107 -16.87 4.95 -0.55
C ASN A 107 -16.96 3.81 0.48
N GLN A 108 -16.02 2.87 0.40
CA GLN A 108 -15.78 1.87 1.43
C GLN A 108 -14.31 1.53 1.56
N TRP A 109 -13.94 0.97 2.69
CA TRP A 109 -12.58 0.57 2.98
C TRP A 109 -12.28 -0.82 2.44
N TYR A 110 -11.02 -0.98 2.00
CA TYR A 110 -10.45 -2.27 1.60
C TYR A 110 -9.06 -2.43 2.22
N PHE A 111 -8.77 -3.60 2.73
CA PHE A 111 -7.39 -3.99 3.00
C PHE A 111 -6.78 -4.57 1.73
N ILE A 112 -5.81 -3.86 1.19
CA ILE A 112 -5.17 -4.23 -0.07
C ILE A 112 -3.79 -4.78 0.25
N THR A 113 -3.45 -5.95 -0.31
CA THR A 113 -2.11 -6.51 -0.19
C THR A 113 -1.62 -6.96 -1.56
N ALA A 114 -0.39 -6.59 -1.90
CA ALA A 114 0.31 -7.06 -3.09
C ALA A 114 1.56 -7.82 -2.67
N THR A 115 1.75 -9.03 -3.17
CA THR A 115 2.93 -9.84 -2.92
C THR A 115 3.65 -10.19 -4.19
N LYS A 116 4.98 -10.15 -4.15
CA LYS A 116 5.86 -10.71 -5.19
C LYS A 116 6.78 -11.75 -4.58
N GLU A 117 6.88 -12.91 -5.21
CA GLU A 117 7.80 -13.97 -4.86
C GLU A 117 8.40 -14.54 -6.16
N GLY A 118 9.66 -14.21 -6.43
CA GLY A 118 10.29 -14.53 -7.70
C GLY A 118 9.50 -13.97 -8.88
N THR A 119 8.92 -14.86 -9.70
CA THR A 119 8.08 -14.50 -10.85
C THR A 119 6.58 -14.42 -10.52
N SER A 120 6.17 -14.84 -9.34
CA SER A 120 4.76 -14.83 -8.91
C SER A 120 4.36 -13.46 -8.35
N HIS A 121 3.26 -12.91 -8.84
CA HIS A 121 2.66 -11.66 -8.38
C HIS A 121 1.22 -11.94 -7.97
N LYS A 122 0.82 -11.52 -6.78
CA LYS A 122 -0.54 -11.74 -6.28
C LYS A 122 -1.10 -10.44 -5.70
N LEU A 123 -2.37 -10.20 -5.97
CA LEU A 123 -3.16 -9.13 -5.37
C LEU A 123 -4.24 -9.72 -4.49
N TYR A 124 -4.31 -9.24 -3.25
CA TYR A 124 -5.33 -9.61 -2.28
C TYR A 124 -6.19 -8.41 -1.94
N ILE A 125 -7.47 -8.64 -1.74
CA ILE A 125 -8.43 -7.67 -1.23
C ILE A 125 -9.15 -8.32 -0.05
N ASP A 126 -9.13 -7.66 1.09
CA ASP A 126 -9.72 -8.13 2.36
C ASP A 126 -9.26 -9.55 2.73
N GLY A 127 -7.95 -9.80 2.58
CA GLY A 127 -7.30 -11.08 2.90
C GLY A 127 -7.50 -12.19 1.88
N SER A 128 -8.34 -12.01 0.88
CA SER A 128 -8.62 -13.02 -0.16
C SER A 128 -7.87 -12.70 -1.46
N ILE A 129 -7.36 -13.72 -2.16
CA ILE A 129 -6.74 -13.54 -3.48
C ILE A 129 -7.79 -12.98 -4.44
N SER A 130 -7.52 -11.78 -4.94
CA SER A 130 -8.35 -11.12 -5.96
C SER A 130 -7.92 -11.51 -7.36
N ASN A 131 -6.61 -11.53 -7.62
CA ASN A 131 -6.05 -11.98 -8.90
C ASN A 131 -4.55 -12.32 -8.75
N THR A 132 -4.01 -12.99 -9.78
CA THR A 132 -2.60 -13.39 -9.85
C THR A 132 -2.00 -13.06 -11.21
N GLY A 133 -0.68 -12.82 -11.23
CA GLY A 133 0.11 -12.65 -12.43
C GLY A 133 1.43 -13.38 -12.31
N SER A 134 2.07 -13.66 -13.44
CA SER A 134 3.39 -14.26 -13.47
C SER A 134 4.24 -13.63 -14.57
N GLY A 135 5.48 -13.35 -14.25
CA GLY A 135 6.45 -12.82 -15.20
C GLY A 135 7.75 -12.42 -14.51
N SER A 136 8.83 -12.49 -15.25
CA SER A 136 10.13 -11.99 -14.79
C SER A 136 10.20 -10.49 -15.01
N VAL A 137 10.40 -9.76 -13.92
CA VAL A 137 10.73 -8.34 -13.94
C VAL A 137 12.08 -8.21 -13.21
N PRO A 138 13.18 -7.94 -13.92
CA PRO A 138 14.48 -7.71 -13.30
C PRO A 138 14.40 -6.64 -12.21
N ASN A 139 15.26 -6.77 -11.20
CA ASN A 139 15.24 -5.90 -10.02
C ASN A 139 15.43 -4.42 -10.44
N PRO A 140 14.41 -3.56 -10.33
CA PRO A 140 14.51 -2.18 -10.77
C PRO A 140 15.24 -1.32 -9.75
N THR A 141 15.83 -0.22 -10.22
CA THR A 141 16.43 0.79 -9.35
C THR A 141 15.46 1.95 -9.18
N PHE A 142 15.05 2.18 -7.95
CA PHE A 142 14.22 3.32 -7.55
C PHE A 142 15.03 4.31 -6.72
N ASN A 143 14.63 5.57 -6.74
CA ASN A 143 15.19 6.62 -5.88
C ASN A 143 14.12 7.42 -5.14
N THR A 144 12.84 7.07 -5.31
CA THR A 144 11.72 7.65 -4.57
C THR A 144 10.75 6.58 -4.10
N CYS A 145 10.09 6.87 -2.99
CA CYS A 145 8.94 6.12 -2.49
C CYS A 145 7.90 7.13 -2.00
N SER A 146 6.64 6.94 -2.34
CA SER A 146 5.58 7.89 -1.96
C SER A 146 4.25 7.19 -1.65
N ILE A 147 3.47 7.84 -0.79
CA ILE A 147 2.11 7.44 -0.42
C ILE A 147 1.18 8.54 -0.89
N GLY A 148 0.08 8.19 -1.57
CA GLY A 148 -0.94 9.14 -2.02
C GLY A 148 -0.61 9.90 -3.30
N ALA A 149 0.53 9.65 -3.93
CA ALA A 149 0.86 10.11 -5.28
C ALA A 149 1.94 9.24 -5.92
N LEU A 150 2.11 9.32 -7.22
CA LEU A 150 3.22 8.69 -7.93
C LEU A 150 4.33 9.72 -8.14
N ASN A 151 5.45 9.55 -7.42
CA ASN A 151 6.65 10.38 -7.55
C ASN A 151 7.62 9.75 -8.56
N ARG A 152 7.70 10.35 -9.74
CA ARG A 152 8.65 10.02 -10.81
C ARG A 152 9.33 11.30 -11.29
N VAL A 153 9.63 11.40 -12.58
CA VAL A 153 10.10 12.64 -13.23
C VAL A 153 9.17 13.83 -12.90
N SER A 154 7.89 13.55 -12.66
CA SER A 154 6.92 14.49 -12.11
C SER A 154 5.99 13.78 -11.14
N LEU A 155 5.48 14.52 -10.16
CA LEU A 155 4.39 14.07 -9.29
C LEU A 155 3.08 14.00 -10.06
N THR A 156 2.42 12.85 -10.01
CA THR A 156 1.17 12.59 -10.74
C THR A 156 0.26 11.64 -9.94
N ASN A 157 -0.95 11.43 -10.43
CA ASN A 157 -1.89 10.41 -9.94
C ASN A 157 -2.17 10.56 -8.43
N TYR A 158 -2.44 11.79 -8.00
CA TYR A 158 -2.77 12.07 -6.59
C TYR A 158 -4.00 11.30 -6.13
N PHE A 159 -3.91 10.75 -4.93
CA PHE A 159 -4.97 9.94 -4.31
C PHE A 159 -6.09 10.82 -3.75
N ASN A 160 -7.33 10.42 -3.97
CA ASN A 160 -8.52 11.05 -3.40
C ASN A 160 -9.25 10.04 -2.51
N GLY A 161 -9.08 10.19 -1.21
CA GLY A 161 -9.63 9.24 -0.25
C GLY A 161 -8.84 9.21 1.05
N ASN A 162 -8.93 8.11 1.77
CA ASN A 162 -8.21 7.93 3.02
C ASN A 162 -7.32 6.68 2.96
N LEU A 163 -6.14 6.78 3.56
CA LEU A 163 -5.18 5.68 3.70
C LEU A 163 -4.83 5.46 5.17
N ALA A 164 -4.58 4.20 5.54
CA ALA A 164 -4.12 3.84 6.88
C ALA A 164 -3.28 2.55 6.86
N ASN A 165 -2.38 2.43 7.83
CA ASN A 165 -1.54 1.25 8.05
C ASN A 165 -0.85 0.75 6.78
N VAL A 166 -0.18 1.64 6.06
CA VAL A 166 0.65 1.26 4.89
C VAL A 166 1.92 0.59 5.40
N ALA A 167 2.17 -0.64 4.96
CA ALA A 167 3.30 -1.44 5.44
C ALA A 167 4.02 -2.19 4.31
N ILE A 168 5.31 -2.46 4.54
CA ILE A 168 6.22 -3.03 3.54
C ILE A 168 7.07 -4.11 4.19
N TRP A 169 7.13 -5.29 3.57
CA TRP A 169 8.04 -6.39 3.94
C TRP A 169 8.98 -6.70 2.78
N ASN A 170 10.21 -7.13 3.09
CA ASN A 170 11.18 -7.64 2.12
C ASN A 170 10.99 -9.14 1.82
N ARG A 171 9.80 -9.66 2.02
CA ARG A 171 9.38 -11.03 1.70
C ARG A 171 7.91 -11.07 1.28
N ALA A 172 7.52 -12.12 0.61
CA ALA A 172 6.09 -12.40 0.41
C ALA A 172 5.49 -12.91 1.72
N LEU A 173 4.39 -12.29 2.17
CA LEU A 173 3.56 -12.81 3.25
C LEU A 173 2.68 -13.95 2.71
N SER A 174 2.45 -14.97 3.55
CA SER A 174 1.45 -16.00 3.29
C SER A 174 0.03 -15.46 3.46
N SER A 175 -0.96 -16.15 2.90
CA SER A 175 -2.38 -15.78 3.07
C SER A 175 -2.81 -15.74 4.54
N ASP A 176 -2.28 -16.64 5.38
CA ASP A 176 -2.59 -16.66 6.80
C ASP A 176 -2.00 -15.45 7.53
N GLU A 177 -0.77 -15.06 7.18
CA GLU A 177 -0.15 -13.84 7.72
C GLU A 177 -0.92 -12.59 7.28
N ILE A 178 -1.32 -12.50 6.00
CA ILE A 178 -2.12 -11.37 5.48
C ILE A 178 -3.44 -11.24 6.25
N ASN A 179 -4.15 -12.34 6.45
CA ASN A 179 -5.39 -12.36 7.23
C ASN A 179 -5.18 -11.98 8.70
N SER A 180 -4.03 -12.30 9.25
CA SER A 180 -3.69 -11.99 10.64
C SER A 180 -3.27 -10.54 10.81
N VAL A 181 -2.36 -10.01 9.97
CA VAL A 181 -1.85 -8.63 10.09
C VAL A 181 -2.90 -7.58 9.76
N MET A 182 -3.87 -7.91 8.93
CA MET A 182 -4.98 -7.00 8.56
C MET A 182 -5.68 -6.38 9.78
N TRP A 183 -5.75 -7.11 10.89
CA TRP A 183 -6.50 -6.72 12.10
C TRP A 183 -5.61 -6.31 13.27
N LYS A 184 -4.32 -6.08 13.05
CA LYS A 184 -3.35 -5.79 14.11
C LYS A 184 -2.71 -4.41 13.93
N PRO A 185 -2.50 -3.66 15.01
CA PRO A 185 -1.52 -2.58 15.00
C PRO A 185 -0.11 -3.18 14.99
N VAL A 186 0.89 -2.40 14.56
CA VAL A 186 2.28 -2.89 14.43
C VAL A 186 2.85 -3.49 15.72
N GLN A 187 2.45 -2.95 16.88
CA GLN A 187 2.90 -3.42 18.20
C GLN A 187 2.36 -4.81 18.57
N ALA A 188 1.30 -5.26 17.91
CA ALA A 188 0.67 -6.57 18.15
C ALA A 188 1.11 -7.64 17.15
N LEU A 189 2.03 -7.32 16.24
CA LEU A 189 2.60 -8.30 15.32
C LEU A 189 3.43 -9.34 16.07
N SER A 190 3.24 -10.60 15.74
CA SER A 190 4.11 -11.68 16.22
C SER A 190 5.51 -11.59 15.62
N ALA A 191 6.46 -12.32 16.17
CA ALA A 191 7.82 -12.42 15.63
C ALA A 191 7.84 -12.91 14.16
N THR A 192 6.92 -13.80 13.79
CA THR A 192 6.79 -14.28 12.41
C THR A 192 6.26 -13.20 11.48
N GLU A 193 5.23 -12.47 11.89
CA GLU A 193 4.61 -11.41 11.10
C GLU A 193 5.52 -10.18 10.95
N SER A 194 6.30 -9.85 11.97
CA SER A 194 7.29 -8.75 11.93
C SER A 194 8.59 -9.14 11.21
N ASN A 195 8.81 -10.44 10.96
CA ASN A 195 9.99 -10.87 10.21
C ASN A 195 9.96 -10.30 8.79
N GLY A 196 11.01 -9.58 8.41
CA GLY A 196 11.13 -8.91 7.13
C GLY A 196 10.34 -7.61 7.00
N LEU A 197 9.67 -7.11 8.06
CA LEU A 197 9.02 -5.80 8.05
C LEU A 197 10.10 -4.71 7.89
N GLN A 198 9.92 -3.86 6.88
CA GLN A 198 10.85 -2.77 6.56
C GLN A 198 10.30 -1.41 6.96
N ALA A 199 8.98 -1.24 6.88
CA ALA A 199 8.32 0.00 7.26
C ALA A 199 6.85 -0.24 7.60
N TRP A 200 6.32 0.58 8.51
CA TRP A 200 4.91 0.66 8.85
C TRP A 200 4.53 2.13 9.09
N TYR A 201 3.60 2.63 8.31
CA TYR A 201 3.06 3.99 8.40
C TYR A 201 1.62 3.89 8.88
N SER A 202 1.35 4.20 10.15
CA SER A 202 -0.01 4.13 10.71
C SER A 202 -0.94 5.12 10.05
N LEU A 203 -0.44 6.32 9.73
CA LEU A 203 -1.16 7.42 9.09
C LEU A 203 -2.33 7.93 9.95
N ASP A 204 -2.22 7.79 11.27
CA ASP A 204 -3.26 8.19 12.20
C ASP A 204 -3.41 9.71 12.26
N ASP A 205 -4.65 10.20 12.11
CA ASP A 205 -5.07 11.60 12.32
C ASP A 205 -4.33 12.67 11.48
N ILE A 206 -3.95 12.35 10.22
CA ILE A 206 -3.36 13.31 9.30
C ILE A 206 -4.46 13.91 8.44
N ALA A 207 -4.83 15.16 8.73
CA ALA A 207 -5.96 15.84 8.07
C ALA A 207 -5.65 16.30 6.64
N SER A 208 -4.38 16.51 6.30
CA SER A 208 -3.95 16.90 4.93
C SER A 208 -2.43 16.75 4.85
N PRO A 209 -1.91 15.65 4.34
CA PRO A 209 -0.46 15.45 4.26
C PRO A 209 0.11 16.35 3.15
N THR A 210 0.73 17.45 3.55
CA THR A 210 1.49 18.31 2.67
C THR A 210 2.97 18.07 2.85
N ALA A 211 3.63 17.63 1.80
CA ALA A 211 5.08 17.57 1.58
C ALA A 211 5.95 17.08 2.74
N SER A 212 6.81 16.11 2.44
CA SER A 212 7.97 15.70 3.25
C SER A 212 7.71 15.47 4.75
N LEU A 213 7.10 14.35 5.07
CA LEU A 213 7.13 13.83 6.43
C LEU A 213 8.49 13.18 6.71
N ALA A 214 9.52 14.01 6.80
CA ALA A 214 10.84 13.62 7.32
C ALA A 214 10.76 13.18 8.80
N SER A 215 9.61 13.24 9.43
CA SER A 215 9.40 13.01 10.85
C SER A 215 8.17 12.18 11.22
N MET A 216 7.47 11.56 10.27
CA MET A 216 6.50 10.52 10.65
C MET A 216 7.29 9.27 11.00
N GLU A 217 7.15 8.86 12.24
CA GLU A 217 7.86 7.75 12.85
C GLU A 217 7.85 6.53 11.92
N GLN A 218 8.95 6.35 11.20
CA GLN A 218 9.38 5.04 10.81
C GLN A 218 9.64 4.34 12.14
N LEU A 219 8.72 3.53 12.62
CA LEU A 219 9.01 2.52 13.61
C LEU A 219 9.93 1.51 12.93
N ALA A 220 11.20 1.94 12.74
CA ALA A 220 12.28 1.02 12.52
C ALA A 220 12.23 0.05 13.70
N THR A 221 12.09 -1.21 13.40
CA THR A 221 12.27 -2.29 14.36
C THR A 221 13.74 -2.30 14.77
N ASP A 222 14.10 -1.46 15.71
CA ASP A 222 15.29 -1.67 16.53
C ASP A 222 14.98 -2.86 17.45
N LYS A 223 15.29 -4.06 16.98
CA LYS A 223 15.51 -5.25 17.79
C LYS A 223 16.66 -6.05 17.23
#